data_204b53dfa3bd927dc0d42629545088ba
#
_entry.id   204b53dfa3bd927dc0d42629545088ba
#
_cell.length_a   1.000
_cell.length_b   1.000
_cell.length_c   1.000
_cell.angle_alpha   90.00
_cell.angle_beta   90.00
_cell.angle_gamma   90.00
#
_symmetry.space_group_name_H-M   'P 1'
#
loop_
_entity.id
_entity.type
_entity.pdbx_description
1 polymer ?
#
loop_
_entity_poly.entity_id
_entity_poly.type
_entity_poly.pdbx_seq_one_letter_code
_entity_poly.pdbx_strand_id
1 'polypeptide(L)'
;MVSRRVRALLTGLAVAGLLVGPAGGRAEEWGGIQPGLTTLDQVRARYGAPSKETRAKVEGHDTIQWVFEDARAPGGVQSLTVDYGLLTPQGYKQAVVRAFRLVPKPKVFGKNTVAQAWGPPDAIGMQNEQETFFYKSGLVVIFTKEGDDTVLMTFTPPQPDAPAPAAPRR
;
A
#
# COMPACT_ATOMS: atom_id res chain seq x y z
N MET A 1 61.08 30.97 -32.61
CA MET A 1 61.01 30.41 -31.24
C MET A 1 59.56 30.38 -30.80
N VAL A 2 58.92 29.24 -30.86
CA VAL A 2 57.52 29.08 -30.53
C VAL A 2 57.42 28.07 -29.38
N SER A 3 57.00 28.55 -28.20
CA SER A 3 56.88 27.75 -27.00
C SER A 3 55.45 27.14 -26.97
N ARG A 4 55.32 25.83 -27.14
CA ARG A 4 54.09 25.07 -26.97
C ARG A 4 53.86 24.76 -25.48
N ARG A 5 52.85 25.36 -24.87
CA ARG A 5 52.34 24.98 -23.55
C ARG A 5 51.37 23.78 -23.69
N VAL A 6 51.76 22.65 -23.15
CA VAL A 6 50.97 21.47 -23.00
C VAL A 6 50.01 21.69 -21.81
N ARG A 7 48.69 21.69 -22.05
CA ARG A 7 47.66 21.67 -21.02
C ARG A 7 47.32 20.21 -20.71
N ALA A 8 47.63 19.79 -19.50
CA ALA A 8 47.18 18.51 -18.97
C ALA A 8 45.74 18.62 -18.58
N LEU A 9 44.84 17.80 -19.22
CA LEU A 9 43.47 17.57 -18.84
C LEU A 9 43.45 16.51 -17.73
N LEU A 10 43.12 16.92 -16.52
CA LEU A 10 42.75 16.03 -15.42
C LEU A 10 41.31 15.59 -15.59
N THR A 11 41.12 14.35 -16.03
CA THR A 11 39.80 13.72 -16.08
C THR A 11 39.45 13.21 -14.68
N GLY A 12 38.60 13.97 -13.97
CA GLY A 12 38.05 13.53 -12.70
C GLY A 12 36.99 12.45 -12.91
N LEU A 13 37.28 11.24 -12.47
CA LEU A 13 36.33 10.12 -12.43
C LEU A 13 35.38 10.32 -11.23
N ALA A 14 34.19 10.82 -11.48
CA ALA A 14 33.15 10.90 -10.48
C ALA A 14 32.56 9.48 -10.24
N VAL A 15 32.94 8.86 -9.13
CA VAL A 15 32.32 7.64 -8.63
C VAL A 15 30.96 8.02 -8.06
N ALA A 16 29.89 7.82 -8.84
CA ALA A 16 28.53 7.90 -8.35
C ALA A 16 28.28 6.71 -7.41
N GLY A 17 28.40 6.93 -6.11
CA GLY A 17 28.00 5.97 -5.09
C GLY A 17 26.49 5.78 -5.16
N LEU A 18 26.01 4.62 -5.64
CA LEU A 18 24.65 4.17 -5.44
C LEU A 18 24.44 3.93 -3.94
N LEU A 19 23.78 4.88 -3.28
CA LEU A 19 23.19 4.66 -1.97
C LEU A 19 22.02 3.70 -2.17
N VAL A 20 22.26 2.40 -2.01
CA VAL A 20 21.21 1.40 -1.80
C VAL A 20 20.71 1.66 -0.39
N GLY A 21 19.66 2.50 -0.27
CA GLY A 21 18.91 2.62 0.95
C GLY A 21 18.21 1.28 1.25
N PRO A 22 17.90 0.97 2.52
CA PRO A 22 17.16 -0.24 2.86
C PRO A 22 15.87 -0.22 2.07
N ALA A 23 15.61 -1.29 1.31
CA ALA A 23 14.36 -1.53 0.61
C ALA A 23 13.24 -1.82 1.63
N GLY A 24 12.82 -0.80 2.35
CA GLY A 24 11.55 -0.80 3.04
C GLY A 24 10.48 -0.77 1.95
N GLY A 25 9.81 -1.89 1.72
CA GLY A 25 8.74 -1.99 0.74
C GLY A 25 7.75 -0.83 0.96
N ARG A 26 7.42 -0.13 -0.10
CA ARG A 26 6.38 0.90 -0.07
C ARG A 26 5.03 0.20 -0.01
N ALA A 27 4.12 0.67 0.85
CA ALA A 27 2.73 0.24 0.81
C ALA A 27 2.12 0.56 -0.55
N GLU A 28 1.27 -0.33 -1.05
CA GLU A 28 0.51 -0.07 -2.26
C GLU A 28 -0.46 1.11 -2.07
N GLU A 29 -0.68 1.83 -3.16
CA GLU A 29 -1.56 3.00 -3.19
C GLU A 29 -2.79 2.71 -4.06
N TRP A 30 -3.93 3.26 -3.65
CA TRP A 30 -5.09 3.42 -4.51
C TRP A 30 -5.79 4.75 -4.25
N GLY A 31 -6.12 5.45 -5.33
CA GLY A 31 -6.88 6.69 -5.23
C GLY A 31 -6.24 7.79 -4.37
N GLY A 32 -4.92 7.84 -4.25
CA GLY A 32 -4.18 8.79 -3.42
C GLY A 32 -4.18 8.44 -1.93
N ILE A 33 -4.58 7.21 -1.58
CA ILE A 33 -4.49 6.68 -0.22
C ILE A 33 -3.36 5.65 -0.17
N GLN A 34 -2.38 5.89 0.68
CA GLN A 34 -1.27 4.99 0.96
C GLN A 34 -1.20 4.72 2.47
N PRO A 35 -1.40 3.46 2.92
CA PRO A 35 -1.30 3.11 4.33
C PRO A 35 0.07 3.48 4.92
N GLY A 36 0.07 3.97 6.14
CA GLY A 36 1.27 4.42 6.82
C GLY A 36 1.73 5.85 6.50
N LEU A 37 1.21 6.46 5.44
CA LEU A 37 1.60 7.81 5.01
C LEU A 37 0.43 8.78 4.95
N THR A 38 -0.68 8.41 4.31
CA THR A 38 -1.84 9.29 4.10
C THR A 38 -2.52 9.62 5.42
N THR A 39 -2.87 10.88 5.61
CA THR A 39 -3.56 11.37 6.81
C THR A 39 -5.06 11.51 6.59
N LEU A 40 -5.80 11.59 7.70
CA LEU A 40 -7.24 11.84 7.74
C LEU A 40 -7.61 13.12 6.96
N ASP A 41 -6.85 14.20 7.13
CA ASP A 41 -7.11 15.47 6.45
C ASP A 41 -6.91 15.36 4.93
N GLN A 42 -5.93 14.58 4.49
CA GLN A 42 -5.70 14.31 3.06
C GLN A 42 -6.85 13.49 2.45
N VAL A 43 -7.35 12.48 3.16
CA VAL A 43 -8.52 11.71 2.71
C VAL A 43 -9.76 12.62 2.66
N ARG A 44 -9.98 13.48 3.68
CA ARG A 44 -11.07 14.45 3.69
C ARG A 44 -10.99 15.46 2.55
N ALA A 45 -9.81 15.97 2.27
CA ALA A 45 -9.60 16.91 1.17
C ALA A 45 -9.93 16.28 -0.20
N ARG A 46 -9.67 14.97 -0.35
CA ARG A 46 -9.87 14.27 -1.62
C ARG A 46 -11.29 13.75 -1.82
N TYR A 47 -11.89 13.17 -0.79
CA TYR A 47 -13.17 12.47 -0.87
C TYR A 47 -14.33 13.18 -0.14
N GLY A 48 -14.04 14.27 0.57
CA GLY A 48 -15.02 14.99 1.36
C GLY A 48 -15.36 14.28 2.68
N ALA A 49 -16.56 14.54 3.18
CA ALA A 49 -17.05 13.93 4.41
C ALA A 49 -17.47 12.47 4.14
N PRO A 50 -17.15 11.52 5.05
CA PRO A 50 -17.60 10.13 4.92
C PRO A 50 -19.12 10.01 5.02
N SER A 51 -19.67 8.88 4.55
CA SER A 51 -21.07 8.51 4.78
C SER A 51 -21.32 8.14 6.24
N LYS A 52 -20.29 7.51 6.87
CA LYS A 52 -20.33 7.09 8.27
C LYS A 52 -18.95 7.22 8.90
N GLU A 53 -18.91 7.76 10.13
CA GLU A 53 -17.74 7.77 11.00
C GLU A 53 -18.01 6.91 12.23
N THR A 54 -17.10 6.04 12.58
CA THR A 54 -17.13 5.25 13.80
C THR A 54 -15.84 5.50 14.58
N ARG A 55 -15.96 5.72 15.88
CA ARG A 55 -14.83 5.85 16.81
C ARG A 55 -14.84 4.67 17.75
N ALA A 56 -13.69 4.09 17.99
CA ALA A 56 -13.52 2.96 18.89
C ALA A 56 -12.19 3.09 19.65
N LYS A 57 -12.04 2.27 20.67
CA LYS A 57 -10.76 2.12 21.37
C LYS A 57 -10.26 0.69 21.15
N VAL A 58 -9.06 0.58 20.58
CA VAL A 58 -8.40 -0.70 20.29
C VAL A 58 -7.06 -0.71 21.03
N GLU A 59 -6.85 -1.69 21.88
CA GLU A 59 -5.61 -1.82 22.70
C GLU A 59 -5.23 -0.52 23.45
N GLY A 60 -6.24 0.21 23.95
CA GLY A 60 -6.04 1.45 24.68
C GLY A 60 -5.90 2.71 23.82
N HIS A 61 -5.82 2.58 22.50
CA HIS A 61 -5.68 3.71 21.56
C HIS A 61 -7.02 4.06 20.89
N ASP A 62 -7.30 5.35 20.77
CA ASP A 62 -8.49 5.85 20.06
C ASP A 62 -8.30 5.68 18.56
N THR A 63 -9.22 4.97 17.92
CA THR A 63 -9.22 4.70 16.47
C THR A 63 -10.42 5.34 15.81
N ILE A 64 -10.30 5.65 14.52
CA ILE A 64 -11.36 6.21 13.69
C ILE A 64 -11.52 5.33 12.46
N GLN A 65 -12.75 5.03 12.07
CA GLN A 65 -13.08 4.39 10.80
C GLN A 65 -14.03 5.29 10.03
N TRP A 66 -13.73 5.49 8.77
CA TRP A 66 -14.59 6.17 7.80
C TRP A 66 -15.08 5.21 6.75
N VAL A 67 -16.37 5.33 6.40
CA VAL A 67 -16.98 4.59 5.30
C VAL A 67 -17.52 5.60 4.30
N PHE A 68 -17.20 5.38 3.03
CA PHE A 68 -17.72 6.10 1.88
C PHE A 68 -18.52 5.10 1.04
N GLU A 69 -19.81 5.29 0.95
CA GLU A 69 -20.74 4.40 0.25
C GLU A 69 -21.83 5.23 -0.47
N ASP A 70 -22.59 4.57 -1.32
CA ASP A 70 -23.65 5.17 -2.14
C ASP A 70 -23.15 6.36 -2.98
N ALA A 71 -23.77 7.52 -2.84
CA ALA A 71 -23.41 8.74 -3.57
C ALA A 71 -22.01 9.30 -3.18
N ARG A 72 -21.43 8.85 -2.08
CA ARG A 72 -20.10 9.25 -1.59
C ARG A 72 -19.02 8.23 -1.91
N ALA A 73 -19.38 7.06 -2.42
CA ALA A 73 -18.40 6.07 -2.86
C ALA A 73 -17.58 6.64 -4.04
N PRO A 74 -16.26 6.46 -4.03
CA PRO A 74 -15.43 6.82 -5.17
C PRO A 74 -15.84 6.09 -6.45
N GLY A 75 -15.52 6.67 -7.61
CA GLY A 75 -15.81 6.02 -8.89
C GLY A 75 -15.22 4.61 -8.99
N GLY A 76 -16.01 3.66 -9.51
CA GLY A 76 -15.56 2.27 -9.68
C GLY A 76 -15.68 1.36 -8.46
N VAL A 77 -16.04 1.88 -7.28
CA VAL A 77 -16.28 1.06 -6.08
C VAL A 77 -17.69 1.22 -5.54
N GLN A 78 -18.16 0.22 -4.82
CA GLN A 78 -19.42 0.26 -4.06
C GLN A 78 -19.21 0.93 -2.71
N SER A 79 -18.06 0.61 -2.07
CA SER A 79 -17.69 1.22 -0.81
C SER A 79 -16.16 1.29 -0.65
N LEU A 80 -15.72 2.33 0.06
CA LEU A 80 -14.37 2.50 0.56
C LEU A 80 -14.46 2.63 2.08
N THR A 81 -13.77 1.75 2.80
CA THR A 81 -13.61 1.84 4.26
C THR A 81 -12.16 2.21 4.57
N VAL A 82 -11.94 3.25 5.36
CA VAL A 82 -10.61 3.73 5.77
C VAL A 82 -10.49 3.64 7.28
N ASP A 83 -9.51 2.88 7.75
CA ASP A 83 -9.18 2.72 9.17
C ASP A 83 -7.98 3.60 9.53
N TYR A 84 -8.12 4.44 10.54
CA TYR A 84 -7.09 5.32 11.06
C TYR A 84 -6.56 4.84 12.41
N GLY A 85 -5.35 5.26 12.73
CA GLY A 85 -4.69 4.91 13.97
C GLY A 85 -3.63 3.84 13.76
N LEU A 86 -2.39 4.28 13.55
CA LEU A 86 -1.24 3.43 13.28
C LEU A 86 -0.26 3.46 14.45
N LEU A 87 0.02 2.29 15.02
CA LEU A 87 1.12 2.13 15.97
C LEU A 87 2.43 1.94 15.20
N THR A 88 3.42 2.76 15.53
CA THR A 88 4.76 2.72 14.92
C THR A 88 5.82 2.62 16.03
N PRO A 89 7.08 2.27 15.72
CA PRO A 89 8.17 2.32 16.70
C PRO A 89 8.36 3.70 17.34
N GLN A 90 7.92 4.77 16.65
CA GLN A 90 7.99 6.16 17.13
C GLN A 90 6.73 6.59 17.91
N GLY A 91 5.79 5.67 18.14
CA GLY A 91 4.55 5.91 18.88
C GLY A 91 3.29 5.81 18.03
N TYR A 92 2.16 6.11 18.65
CA TYR A 92 0.84 6.03 18.03
C TYR A 92 0.51 7.28 17.22
N LYS A 93 0.08 7.10 15.97
CA LYS A 93 -0.32 8.15 15.04
C LYS A 93 -1.81 8.03 14.73
N GLN A 94 -2.65 8.72 15.50
CA GLN A 94 -4.10 8.61 15.42
C GLN A 94 -4.68 8.99 14.04
N ALA A 95 -4.16 10.01 13.39
CA ALA A 95 -4.69 10.55 12.13
C ALA A 95 -4.12 9.88 10.87
N VAL A 96 -3.25 8.88 11.00
CA VAL A 96 -2.64 8.20 9.85
C VAL A 96 -3.46 6.97 9.45
N VAL A 97 -3.68 6.79 8.16
CA VAL A 97 -4.34 5.60 7.60
C VAL A 97 -3.53 4.36 7.96
N ARG A 98 -4.14 3.46 8.70
CA ARG A 98 -3.57 2.15 9.05
C ARG A 98 -3.86 1.12 7.97
N ALA A 99 -5.07 1.12 7.46
CA ALA A 99 -5.52 0.22 6.40
C ALA A 99 -6.71 0.85 5.68
N PHE A 100 -6.97 0.39 4.46
CA PHE A 100 -8.24 0.66 3.82
C PHE A 100 -8.70 -0.54 2.99
N ARG A 101 -10.01 -0.61 2.75
CA ARG A 101 -10.65 -1.69 2.01
C ARG A 101 -11.56 -1.12 0.94
N LEU A 102 -11.54 -1.76 -0.21
CA LEU A 102 -12.42 -1.46 -1.33
C LEU A 102 -13.32 -2.65 -1.59
N VAL A 103 -14.61 -2.39 -1.76
CA VAL A 103 -15.55 -3.31 -2.42
C VAL A 103 -15.77 -2.75 -3.81
N PRO A 104 -15.16 -3.32 -4.86
CA PRO A 104 -15.33 -2.84 -6.22
C PRO A 104 -16.74 -3.03 -6.75
N LYS A 105 -17.11 -2.22 -7.73
CA LYS A 105 -18.28 -2.53 -8.57
C LYS A 105 -17.92 -3.71 -9.48
N PRO A 106 -18.92 -4.55 -9.86
CA PRO A 106 -18.69 -5.67 -10.76
C PRO A 106 -17.96 -5.24 -12.05
N LYS A 107 -17.03 -6.07 -12.50
CA LYS A 107 -16.26 -5.90 -13.75
C LYS A 107 -15.30 -4.70 -13.80
N VAL A 108 -15.03 -4.05 -12.66
CA VAL A 108 -14.05 -2.94 -12.60
C VAL A 108 -12.64 -3.47 -12.40
N PHE A 109 -12.45 -4.40 -11.49
CA PHE A 109 -11.13 -4.98 -11.16
C PHE A 109 -11.15 -6.49 -11.39
N GLY A 110 -11.00 -6.92 -12.64
CA GLY A 110 -10.71 -8.33 -12.95
C GLY A 110 -9.25 -8.68 -12.68
N LYS A 111 -8.91 -9.98 -12.63
CA LYS A 111 -7.54 -10.47 -12.38
C LYS A 111 -6.49 -9.81 -13.26
N ASN A 112 -6.75 -9.69 -14.55
CA ASN A 112 -5.82 -9.05 -15.48
C ASN A 112 -5.60 -7.57 -15.17
N THR A 113 -6.66 -6.85 -14.80
CA THR A 113 -6.57 -5.44 -14.39
C THR A 113 -5.74 -5.29 -13.12
N VAL A 114 -5.95 -6.18 -12.14
CA VAL A 114 -5.16 -6.21 -10.89
C VAL A 114 -3.68 -6.48 -11.20
N ALA A 115 -3.38 -7.51 -12.01
CA ALA A 115 -2.02 -7.85 -12.38
C ALA A 115 -1.32 -6.77 -13.21
N GLN A 116 -2.06 -6.04 -14.05
CA GLN A 116 -1.52 -4.89 -14.80
C GLN A 116 -1.23 -3.68 -13.90
N ALA A 117 -2.07 -3.43 -12.89
CA ALA A 117 -1.93 -2.27 -12.01
C ALA A 117 -0.86 -2.47 -10.93
N TRP A 118 -0.75 -3.67 -10.35
CA TRP A 118 0.12 -3.96 -9.20
C TRP A 118 1.19 -5.04 -9.50
N GLY A 119 1.24 -5.53 -10.73
CA GLY A 119 2.18 -6.60 -11.10
C GLY A 119 1.69 -8.00 -10.72
N PRO A 120 2.51 -9.02 -10.96
CA PRO A 120 2.21 -10.39 -10.52
C PRO A 120 2.20 -10.47 -8.99
N PRO A 121 1.28 -11.25 -8.37
CA PRO A 121 1.26 -11.43 -6.93
C PRO A 121 2.51 -12.20 -6.44
N ASP A 122 2.94 -11.90 -5.20
CA ASP A 122 4.01 -12.65 -4.54
C ASP A 122 3.58 -14.07 -4.16
N ALA A 123 2.30 -14.26 -3.86
CA ALA A 123 1.69 -15.56 -3.60
C ALA A 123 0.22 -15.59 -4.02
N ILE A 124 -0.23 -16.79 -4.37
CA ILE A 124 -1.63 -17.08 -4.67
C ILE A 124 -2.09 -18.15 -3.67
N GLY A 125 -3.24 -17.94 -3.07
CA GLY A 125 -3.87 -18.85 -2.13
C GLY A 125 -5.37 -18.94 -2.32
N MET A 126 -5.99 -19.75 -1.47
CA MET A 126 -7.46 -19.88 -1.38
C MET A 126 -7.93 -19.42 -0.01
N GLN A 127 -8.95 -18.59 0.02
CA GLN A 127 -9.60 -18.14 1.24
C GLN A 127 -11.12 -18.31 1.08
N ASN A 128 -11.75 -19.17 1.87
CA ASN A 128 -13.18 -19.51 1.75
C ASN A 128 -13.60 -19.91 0.33
N GLU A 129 -12.81 -20.78 -0.31
CA GLU A 129 -12.99 -21.24 -1.70
C GLU A 129 -12.87 -20.13 -2.76
N GLN A 130 -12.33 -18.97 -2.39
CA GLN A 130 -12.08 -17.84 -3.27
C GLN A 130 -10.58 -17.67 -3.49
N GLU A 131 -10.18 -17.54 -4.75
CA GLU A 131 -8.78 -17.27 -5.07
C GLU A 131 -8.37 -15.90 -4.50
N THR A 132 -7.19 -15.86 -3.93
CA THR A 132 -6.67 -14.67 -3.25
C THR A 132 -5.24 -14.40 -3.69
N PHE A 133 -4.99 -13.17 -4.14
CA PHE A 133 -3.65 -12.68 -4.44
C PHE A 133 -3.08 -11.96 -3.22
N PHE A 134 -1.83 -12.28 -2.88
CA PHE A 134 -1.08 -11.67 -1.79
C PHE A 134 0.14 -10.94 -2.34
N TYR A 135 0.30 -9.69 -1.92
CA TYR A 135 1.44 -8.84 -2.23
C TYR A 135 2.17 -8.46 -0.94
N LYS A 136 3.49 -8.63 -0.90
CA LYS A 136 4.32 -8.25 0.27
C LYS A 136 4.25 -6.75 0.58
N SER A 137 3.92 -5.94 -0.41
CA SER A 137 3.63 -4.52 -0.27
C SER A 137 2.40 -4.20 0.59
N GLY A 138 1.63 -5.22 1.02
CA GLY A 138 0.48 -5.08 1.90
C GLY A 138 -0.88 -5.07 1.19
N LEU A 139 -0.93 -5.40 -0.10
CA LEU A 139 -2.19 -5.58 -0.83
C LEU A 139 -2.63 -7.05 -0.77
N VAL A 140 -3.91 -7.27 -0.46
CA VAL A 140 -4.59 -8.56 -0.58
C VAL A 140 -5.82 -8.37 -1.44
N VAL A 141 -5.99 -9.22 -2.46
CA VAL A 141 -7.13 -9.17 -3.39
C VAL A 141 -7.85 -10.49 -3.38
N ILE A 142 -9.15 -10.47 -3.08
CA ILE A 142 -10.03 -11.65 -3.06
C ILE A 142 -10.93 -11.59 -4.29
N PHE A 143 -10.97 -12.68 -5.05
CA PHE A 143 -11.78 -12.78 -6.25
C PHE A 143 -13.10 -13.53 -5.98
N THR A 144 -14.05 -13.43 -6.91
CA THR A 144 -15.27 -14.26 -6.90
C THR A 144 -14.91 -15.73 -7.00
N LYS A 145 -15.84 -16.63 -6.67
CA LYS A 145 -15.63 -18.07 -6.81
C LYS A 145 -15.39 -18.49 -8.27
N GLU A 146 -16.00 -17.79 -9.21
CA GLU A 146 -15.78 -17.94 -10.65
C GLU A 146 -14.40 -17.43 -11.08
N GLY A 147 -13.76 -16.64 -10.24
CA GLY A 147 -12.38 -16.20 -10.39
C GLY A 147 -12.14 -15.00 -11.30
N ASP A 148 -13.18 -14.40 -11.86
CA ASP A 148 -13.02 -13.38 -12.91
C ASP A 148 -13.06 -11.95 -12.36
N ASP A 149 -13.68 -11.73 -11.21
CA ASP A 149 -13.91 -10.40 -10.67
C ASP A 149 -13.46 -10.28 -9.21
N THR A 150 -13.13 -9.08 -8.78
CA THR A 150 -12.68 -8.80 -7.42
C THR A 150 -13.85 -8.52 -6.49
N VAL A 151 -13.88 -9.23 -5.36
CA VAL A 151 -14.86 -9.03 -4.28
C VAL A 151 -14.39 -8.01 -3.27
N LEU A 152 -13.10 -8.08 -2.91
CA LEU A 152 -12.52 -7.24 -1.86
C LEU A 152 -11.04 -7.00 -2.14
N MET A 153 -10.62 -5.75 -1.95
CA MET A 153 -9.20 -5.39 -1.89
C MET A 153 -8.89 -4.78 -0.53
N THR A 154 -7.86 -5.26 0.12
CA THR A 154 -7.39 -4.75 1.41
C THR A 154 -5.97 -4.23 1.26
N PHE A 155 -5.74 -2.99 1.68
CA PHE A 155 -4.45 -2.32 1.65
C PHE A 155 -3.98 -2.05 3.07
N THR A 156 -2.77 -2.51 3.39
CA THR A 156 -2.10 -2.31 4.69
C THR A 156 -0.68 -1.78 4.46
N PRO A 157 0.04 -1.33 5.49
CA PRO A 157 1.48 -1.17 5.38
C PRO A 157 2.15 -2.49 4.95
N PRO A 158 3.34 -2.43 4.32
CA PRO A 158 4.06 -3.64 3.93
C PRO A 158 4.22 -4.59 5.10
N GLN A 159 4.01 -5.87 4.84
CA GLN A 159 4.23 -6.89 5.85
C GLN A 159 5.75 -7.13 5.97
N PRO A 160 6.32 -7.15 7.18
CA PRO A 160 7.72 -7.56 7.33
C PRO A 160 7.89 -9.00 6.81
N ASP A 161 9.01 -9.26 6.16
CA ASP A 161 9.34 -10.63 5.78
C ASP A 161 9.26 -11.52 7.02
N ALA A 162 8.65 -12.70 6.89
CA ALA A 162 8.64 -13.66 7.96
C ALA A 162 10.08 -13.92 8.43
N PRO A 163 10.37 -13.92 9.74
CA PRO A 163 11.71 -14.19 10.22
C PRO A 163 12.18 -15.51 9.61
N ALA A 164 13.39 -15.50 9.04
CA ALA A 164 13.98 -16.70 8.46
C ALA A 164 13.91 -17.84 9.50
N PRO A 165 13.54 -19.07 9.11
CA PRO A 165 13.48 -20.18 10.03
C PRO A 165 14.82 -20.28 10.74
N ALA A 166 14.79 -20.35 12.09
CA ALA A 166 16.00 -20.44 12.88
C ALA A 166 16.83 -21.62 12.39
N ALA A 167 18.09 -21.38 12.04
CA ALA A 167 18.99 -22.44 11.61
C ALA A 167 19.01 -23.53 12.69
N PRO A 168 18.96 -24.83 12.31
CA PRO A 168 19.00 -25.92 13.27
C PRO A 168 20.25 -25.77 14.13
N ARG A 169 20.08 -25.70 15.46
CA ARG A 169 21.18 -25.71 16.40
C ARG A 169 21.88 -27.05 16.26
N ARG A 170 23.13 -27.02 15.83
CA ARG A 170 24.03 -28.18 15.85
C ARG A 170 24.51 -28.48 17.26
#